data_c8042315bd3702954aa3779826d2ec5d
#
_entry.id   c8042315bd3702954aa3779826d2ec5d
#
_cell.length_a   1.000
_cell.length_b   1.000
_cell.length_c   1.000
_cell.angle_alpha   90.00
_cell.angle_beta   90.00
_cell.angle_gamma   90.00
#
_symmetry.space_group_name_H-M   'P 1'
#
loop_
_entity.id
_entity.type
_entity.pdbx_description
1 polymer ?
#
loop_
_entity_poly.entity_id
_entity_poly.type
_entity_poly.pdbx_seq_one_letter_code
_entity_poly.pdbx_strand_id
1 'polypeptide(L)'
;PIRLYRQEGDKTVVQNSDNRLFTLNRDTGDTLTLTQFWRAMISDYYLGSGGYAYIHREYSMPRSLHYVKKSCVSIMHNADHIYKDYTVMVDGQRYQPFDFFKLLRNTEDGWKSKPITEENTIILATAYREYVLEHSLAVKGGNKKGFLTSEFQLTNDQVSKVKRAFRRLFGTGEENAIVLPKGTKFQESSNTSVEMQLNENKESNAEAIAAIFHVPYGIIEGHGTKEDFDTLIKLAVMPLVNDIEAELNRVFLLEEEKTNCYFAIDTTKLIRGSIEERYNAYKTALEANFLQIDEVRNMEDMPPMGIDFIKLGLDAVLYNPKTKQAYTANIDKISSVDGSAGKEDDHAGEGQG
;
A
#
# COMPACT_ATOMS: atom_id res chain seq x y z
N PRO A 1 -8.40 -10.06 -1.14
CA PRO A 1 -9.31 -10.47 -0.06
C PRO A 1 -8.53 -11.06 1.12
N ILE A 2 -9.08 -10.93 2.31
CA ILE A 2 -8.58 -11.57 3.53
C ILE A 2 -9.07 -13.00 3.53
N ARG A 3 -8.19 -13.97 3.80
CA ARG A 3 -8.51 -15.40 3.89
C ARG A 3 -8.12 -15.93 5.27
N LEU A 4 -8.84 -16.92 5.75
CA LEU A 4 -8.50 -17.67 6.95
C LEU A 4 -7.94 -19.01 6.53
N TYR A 5 -6.74 -19.32 6.98
CA TYR A 5 -6.05 -20.58 6.73
C TYR A 5 -6.02 -21.41 8.01
N ARG A 6 -6.21 -22.72 7.86
CA ARG A 6 -6.01 -23.70 8.94
C ARG A 6 -4.95 -24.70 8.54
N GLN A 7 -3.99 -24.93 9.42
CA GLN A 7 -2.99 -25.94 9.25
C GLN A 7 -3.51 -27.30 9.80
N GLU A 8 -3.64 -28.30 8.92
CA GLU A 8 -4.05 -29.65 9.24
C GLU A 8 -2.89 -30.62 8.92
N GLY A 9 -2.01 -30.86 9.92
CA GLY A 9 -0.76 -31.57 9.70
C GLY A 9 0.16 -30.80 8.75
N ASP A 10 0.57 -31.42 7.64
CA ASP A 10 1.44 -30.81 6.63
C ASP A 10 0.66 -30.02 5.53
N LYS A 11 -0.66 -29.96 5.64
CA LYS A 11 -1.51 -29.27 4.65
C LYS A 11 -2.13 -28.01 5.22
N THR A 12 -2.13 -26.96 4.42
CA THR A 12 -2.84 -25.72 4.72
C THR A 12 -4.16 -25.69 3.95
N VAL A 13 -5.27 -25.54 4.65
CA VAL A 13 -6.62 -25.52 4.09
C VAL A 13 -7.25 -24.15 4.27
N VAL A 14 -7.86 -23.61 3.21
CA VAL A 14 -8.57 -22.33 3.27
C VAL A 14 -9.96 -22.54 3.85
N GLN A 15 -10.31 -21.82 4.91
CA GLN A 15 -11.61 -21.85 5.57
C GLN A 15 -12.52 -20.77 4.94
N ASN A 16 -13.31 -21.13 3.93
CA ASN A 16 -14.15 -20.16 3.21
C ASN A 16 -15.48 -19.85 3.89
N SER A 17 -15.92 -20.67 4.84
CA SER A 17 -17.25 -20.59 5.49
C SER A 17 -17.25 -19.83 6.81
N ASP A 18 -16.16 -19.22 7.21
CA ASP A 18 -16.07 -18.48 8.46
C ASP A 18 -16.77 -17.12 8.36
N ASN A 19 -17.64 -16.84 9.34
CA ASN A 19 -18.43 -15.58 9.36
C ASN A 19 -17.56 -14.34 9.51
N ARG A 20 -16.39 -14.44 10.13
CA ARG A 20 -15.43 -13.34 10.27
C ARG A 20 -14.96 -12.81 8.91
N LEU A 21 -14.87 -13.69 7.91
CA LEU A 21 -14.52 -13.32 6.53
C LEU A 21 -15.57 -12.43 5.87
N PHE A 22 -16.84 -12.59 6.23
CA PHE A 22 -17.89 -11.69 5.74
C PHE A 22 -17.67 -10.28 6.27
N THR A 23 -17.42 -10.15 7.58
CA THR A 23 -17.13 -8.84 8.23
C THR A 23 -15.89 -8.17 7.64
N LEU A 24 -14.85 -8.94 7.32
CA LEU A 24 -13.58 -8.40 6.83
C LEU A 24 -13.56 -8.11 5.33
N ASN A 25 -14.40 -8.79 4.52
CA ASN A 25 -14.35 -8.71 3.05
C ASN A 25 -15.59 -8.12 2.40
N ARG A 26 -16.72 -8.02 3.10
CA ARG A 26 -17.99 -7.58 2.50
C ARG A 26 -18.62 -6.41 3.25
N ASP A 27 -18.90 -6.59 4.53
CA ASP A 27 -19.61 -5.60 5.32
C ASP A 27 -19.14 -5.66 6.78
N THR A 28 -18.55 -4.58 7.24
CA THR A 28 -18.06 -4.45 8.62
C THR A 28 -19.19 -4.32 9.64
N GLY A 29 -20.42 -4.04 9.21
CA GLY A 29 -21.56 -3.74 10.10
C GLY A 29 -21.53 -2.32 10.65
N ASP A 30 -20.68 -1.45 10.11
CA ASP A 30 -20.61 -0.02 10.41
C ASP A 30 -21.53 0.77 9.46
N THR A 31 -21.68 2.06 9.72
CA THR A 31 -22.33 3.00 8.79
C THR A 31 -21.49 3.27 7.53
N LEU A 32 -20.19 2.97 7.60
CA LEU A 32 -19.25 3.09 6.48
C LEU A 32 -19.29 1.83 5.61
N THR A 33 -19.18 2.02 4.30
CA THR A 33 -18.91 0.88 3.42
C THR A 33 -17.52 0.30 3.71
N LEU A 34 -17.30 -0.99 3.38
CA LEU A 34 -16.00 -1.64 3.58
C LEU A 34 -14.82 -0.82 3.06
N THR A 35 -14.94 -0.26 1.86
CA THR A 35 -13.87 0.55 1.25
C THR A 35 -13.66 1.86 2.01
N GLN A 36 -14.72 2.51 2.49
CA GLN A 36 -14.62 3.72 3.29
C GLN A 36 -13.99 3.43 4.66
N PHE A 37 -14.37 2.31 5.28
CA PHE A 37 -13.78 1.85 6.54
C PHE A 37 -12.27 1.68 6.41
N TRP A 38 -11.80 0.88 5.45
CA TRP A 38 -10.37 0.66 5.25
C TRP A 38 -9.63 1.94 4.87
N ARG A 39 -10.25 2.82 4.06
CA ARG A 39 -9.68 4.13 3.74
C ARG A 39 -9.50 5.01 4.98
N ALA A 40 -10.48 5.04 5.89
CA ALA A 40 -10.39 5.78 7.14
C ALA A 40 -9.29 5.22 8.03
N MET A 41 -9.23 3.90 8.22
CA MET A 41 -8.20 3.21 9.01
C MET A 41 -6.79 3.47 8.48
N ILE A 42 -6.59 3.38 7.16
CA ILE A 42 -5.30 3.61 6.51
C ILE A 42 -4.92 5.09 6.54
N SER A 43 -5.89 5.99 6.40
CA SER A 43 -5.65 7.43 6.55
C SER A 43 -5.14 7.76 7.95
N ASP A 44 -5.75 7.20 8.99
CA ASP A 44 -5.32 7.41 10.38
C ASP A 44 -3.99 6.69 10.70
N TYR A 45 -3.68 5.58 10.03
CA TYR A 45 -2.38 4.89 10.11
C TYR A 45 -1.23 5.79 9.65
N TYR A 46 -1.40 6.53 8.55
CA TYR A 46 -0.36 7.40 8.01
C TYR A 46 -0.38 8.81 8.60
N LEU A 47 -1.55 9.43 8.69
CA LEU A 47 -1.70 10.85 9.03
C LEU A 47 -2.09 11.08 10.49
N GLY A 48 -2.58 10.04 11.16
CA GLY A 48 -2.98 10.06 12.56
C GLY A 48 -1.97 9.38 13.48
N SER A 49 -2.34 9.27 14.75
CA SER A 49 -1.57 8.48 15.74
C SER A 49 -2.02 7.02 15.78
N GLY A 50 -2.53 6.48 14.65
CA GLY A 50 -3.05 5.14 14.48
C GLY A 50 -4.55 5.10 14.19
N GLY A 51 -4.96 4.09 13.42
CA GLY A 51 -6.36 3.77 13.15
C GLY A 51 -6.93 2.87 14.24
N TYR A 52 -8.15 3.15 14.68
CA TYR A 52 -8.85 2.40 15.73
C TYR A 52 -10.23 1.99 15.26
N ALA A 53 -10.56 0.70 15.41
CA ALA A 53 -11.91 0.20 15.20
C ALA A 53 -12.34 -0.65 16.39
N TYR A 54 -13.54 -0.39 16.89
CA TYR A 54 -14.15 -1.18 17.95
C TYR A 54 -14.66 -2.51 17.38
N ILE A 55 -14.35 -3.62 18.06
CA ILE A 55 -14.79 -4.96 17.71
C ILE A 55 -16.00 -5.31 18.56
N HIS A 56 -17.18 -5.32 17.97
CA HIS A 56 -18.34 -5.87 18.65
C HIS A 56 -18.30 -7.39 18.60
N ARG A 57 -18.38 -8.03 19.76
CA ARG A 57 -18.31 -9.49 19.91
C ARG A 57 -19.62 -10.06 20.43
N GLU A 58 -20.04 -11.17 19.82
CA GLU A 58 -21.13 -12.01 20.33
C GLU A 58 -20.52 -13.37 20.71
N TYR A 59 -20.67 -13.78 21.98
CA TYR A 59 -20.10 -15.05 22.47
C TYR A 59 -18.59 -15.20 22.17
N SER A 60 -17.81 -14.13 22.40
CA SER A 60 -16.36 -14.04 22.12
C SER A 60 -15.97 -13.97 20.65
N MET A 61 -16.89 -14.19 19.70
CA MET A 61 -16.60 -14.10 18.26
C MET A 61 -16.81 -12.68 17.74
N PRO A 62 -15.88 -12.14 16.94
CA PRO A 62 -16.07 -10.86 16.26
C PRO A 62 -17.27 -10.88 15.32
N ARG A 63 -18.21 -9.96 15.50
CA ARG A 63 -19.44 -9.85 14.71
C ARG A 63 -19.45 -8.65 13.79
N SER A 64 -18.97 -7.53 14.26
CA SER A 64 -18.86 -6.29 13.48
C SER A 64 -17.65 -5.47 13.91
N LEU A 65 -17.21 -4.59 13.01
CA LEU A 65 -16.12 -3.63 13.20
C LEU A 65 -16.65 -2.22 13.00
N HIS A 66 -16.45 -1.35 13.97
CA HIS A 66 -16.88 0.02 13.93
C HIS A 66 -15.68 0.97 13.98
N TYR A 67 -15.50 1.78 12.94
CA TYR A 67 -14.44 2.77 12.91
C TYR A 67 -14.66 3.83 14.00
N VAL A 68 -13.62 4.11 14.76
CA VAL A 68 -13.63 5.14 15.81
C VAL A 68 -12.66 6.25 15.41
N LYS A 69 -13.22 7.45 15.22
CA LYS A 69 -12.43 8.61 14.85
C LYS A 69 -11.36 8.88 15.90
N LYS A 70 -10.13 9.07 15.46
CA LYS A 70 -8.97 9.27 16.34
C LYS A 70 -9.16 10.41 17.37
N SER A 71 -9.86 11.48 17.01
CA SER A 71 -10.13 12.60 17.92
C SER A 71 -10.97 12.21 19.16
N CYS A 72 -11.73 11.11 19.07
CA CYS A 72 -12.55 10.59 20.18
C CYS A 72 -11.79 9.56 21.04
N VAL A 73 -10.59 9.12 20.58
CA VAL A 73 -9.80 8.09 21.28
C VAL A 73 -8.73 8.74 22.13
N SER A 74 -8.68 8.39 23.40
CA SER A 74 -7.59 8.69 24.32
C SER A 74 -7.10 7.42 24.99
N ILE A 75 -5.83 7.38 25.34
CA ILE A 75 -5.19 6.19 25.95
C ILE A 75 -4.76 6.56 27.38
N MET A 76 -5.20 5.73 28.32
CA MET A 76 -4.73 5.78 29.69
C MET A 76 -3.82 4.57 29.90
N HIS A 77 -2.58 4.80 30.25
CA HIS A 77 -1.58 3.74 30.44
C HIS A 77 -0.93 3.83 31.82
N ASN A 78 -0.36 2.69 32.28
CA ASN A 78 0.44 2.63 33.48
C ASN A 78 1.84 3.28 33.25
N ALA A 79 2.60 3.46 34.32
CA ALA A 79 3.96 4.00 34.27
C ALA A 79 5.04 2.92 34.12
N ASP A 80 4.65 1.63 34.04
CA ASP A 80 5.58 0.52 33.92
C ASP A 80 6.06 0.40 32.45
N HIS A 81 7.35 0.43 32.24
CA HIS A 81 7.97 0.31 30.93
C HIS A 81 8.12 -1.13 30.43
N ILE A 82 8.02 -2.13 31.33
CA ILE A 82 8.15 -3.55 31.00
C ILE A 82 6.76 -4.15 30.81
N TYR A 83 5.93 -4.07 31.85
CA TYR A 83 4.54 -4.57 31.81
C TYR A 83 3.60 -3.43 31.41
N LYS A 84 3.61 -3.15 30.10
CA LYS A 84 2.82 -2.08 29.50
C LYS A 84 1.34 -2.45 29.53
N ASP A 85 0.60 -1.86 30.45
CA ASP A 85 -0.86 -1.97 30.53
C ASP A 85 -1.52 -0.64 30.20
N TYR A 86 -2.61 -0.71 29.44
CA TYR A 86 -3.34 0.49 29.01
C TYR A 86 -4.84 0.21 28.83
N THR A 87 -5.62 1.26 28.87
CA THR A 87 -7.05 1.25 28.63
C THR A 87 -7.36 2.22 27.50
N VAL A 88 -8.22 1.82 26.58
CA VAL A 88 -8.71 2.69 25.50
C VAL A 88 -9.93 3.43 26.02
N MET A 89 -9.94 4.75 25.88
CA MET A 89 -11.09 5.58 26.23
C MET A 89 -11.67 6.19 24.97
N VAL A 90 -12.98 6.04 24.78
CA VAL A 90 -13.74 6.67 23.70
C VAL A 90 -14.82 7.55 24.33
N ASP A 91 -14.76 8.84 24.08
CA ASP A 91 -15.69 9.85 24.65
C ASP A 91 -15.91 9.71 26.16
N GLY A 92 -14.83 9.36 26.89
CA GLY A 92 -14.83 9.20 28.36
C GLY A 92 -15.25 7.82 28.86
N GLN A 93 -15.68 6.90 28.01
CA GLN A 93 -15.96 5.51 28.37
C GLN A 93 -14.70 4.66 28.23
N ARG A 94 -14.54 3.71 29.17
CA ARG A 94 -13.37 2.82 29.22
C ARG A 94 -13.65 1.50 28.51
N TYR A 95 -12.69 1.06 27.69
CA TYR A 95 -12.72 -0.18 26.95
C TYR A 95 -11.39 -0.94 27.12
N GLN A 96 -11.43 -2.25 26.96
CA GLN A 96 -10.23 -3.06 27.01
C GLN A 96 -9.44 -2.98 25.70
N PRO A 97 -8.11 -3.13 25.72
CA PRO A 97 -7.28 -3.11 24.51
C PRO A 97 -7.66 -4.15 23.46
N PHE A 98 -8.15 -5.32 23.89
CA PHE A 98 -8.55 -6.41 23.00
C PHE A 98 -9.91 -6.17 22.31
N ASP A 99 -10.68 -5.18 22.78
CA ASP A 99 -11.92 -4.76 22.11
C ASP A 99 -11.66 -3.89 20.86
N PHE A 100 -10.40 -3.60 20.57
CA PHE A 100 -10.04 -2.76 19.44
C PHE A 100 -9.11 -3.48 18.46
N PHE A 101 -9.45 -3.36 17.17
CA PHE A 101 -8.52 -3.55 16.08
C PHE A 101 -7.75 -2.24 15.90
N LYS A 102 -6.43 -2.31 16.02
CA LYS A 102 -5.55 -1.14 15.98
C LYS A 102 -4.55 -1.27 14.86
N LEU A 103 -4.50 -0.28 14.00
CA LEU A 103 -3.53 -0.20 12.93
C LEU A 103 -2.52 0.91 13.26
N LEU A 104 -1.32 0.52 13.70
CA LEU A 104 -0.30 1.40 14.25
C LEU A 104 1.00 1.31 13.45
N ARG A 105 1.46 2.44 12.91
CA ARG A 105 2.73 2.54 12.19
C ARG A 105 3.86 2.91 13.16
N ASN A 106 4.98 2.19 13.10
CA ASN A 106 6.19 2.50 13.88
C ASN A 106 5.91 2.78 15.37
N THR A 107 5.11 1.91 16.01
CA THR A 107 4.77 2.07 17.42
C THR A 107 5.89 1.55 18.33
N GLU A 108 6.21 2.31 19.39
CA GLU A 108 7.17 1.90 20.41
C GLU A 108 6.49 1.31 21.65
N ASP A 109 5.25 1.70 21.87
CA ASP A 109 4.48 1.39 23.08
C ASP A 109 3.27 0.47 22.84
N GLY A 110 2.83 0.31 21.57
CA GLY A 110 1.74 -0.59 21.19
C GLY A 110 0.33 0.01 21.31
N TRP A 111 0.22 1.30 21.63
CA TRP A 111 -1.08 1.98 21.70
C TRP A 111 -1.19 3.25 20.89
N LYS A 112 -0.09 3.84 20.44
CA LYS A 112 -0.07 4.99 19.53
C LYS A 112 1.09 4.89 18.55
N SER A 113 0.99 5.59 17.45
CA SER A 113 2.06 5.79 16.48
C SER A 113 2.31 7.29 16.27
N LYS A 114 3.47 7.63 15.70
CA LYS A 114 3.76 8.99 15.27
C LYS A 114 3.22 9.18 13.85
N PRO A 115 2.46 10.26 13.60
CA PRO A 115 2.03 10.60 12.25
C PRO A 115 3.24 10.83 11.33
N ILE A 116 3.11 10.46 10.09
CA ILE A 116 4.16 10.70 9.07
C ILE A 116 4.47 12.21 8.91
N THR A 117 3.45 13.04 9.14
CA THR A 117 3.56 14.51 9.13
C THR A 117 4.41 15.04 10.26
N GLU A 118 4.39 14.41 11.43
CA GLU A 118 5.21 14.79 12.58
C GLU A 118 6.66 14.38 12.39
N GLU A 119 6.90 13.17 11.87
CA GLU A 119 8.25 12.67 11.57
C GLU A 119 8.95 13.51 10.48
N ASN A 120 8.21 14.03 9.51
CA ASN A 120 8.72 14.74 8.35
C ASN A 120 8.34 16.23 8.33
N THR A 121 8.19 16.85 9.49
CA THR A 121 7.70 18.23 9.64
C THR A 121 8.53 19.24 8.84
N ILE A 122 9.85 19.08 8.76
CA ILE A 122 10.73 20.03 8.06
C ILE A 122 10.45 20.00 6.55
N ILE A 123 10.37 18.81 5.95
CA ILE A 123 10.12 18.64 4.51
C ILE A 123 8.75 19.24 4.14
N LEU A 124 7.72 18.87 4.90
CA LEU A 124 6.36 19.36 4.67
C LEU A 124 6.23 20.87 4.90
N ALA A 125 6.88 21.41 5.92
CA ALA A 125 6.87 22.84 6.18
C ALA A 125 7.61 23.63 5.10
N THR A 126 8.71 23.09 4.56
CA THR A 126 9.44 23.71 3.45
C THR A 126 8.57 23.75 2.20
N ALA A 127 8.01 22.62 1.79
CA ALA A 127 7.11 22.54 0.65
C ALA A 127 5.91 23.51 0.80
N TYR A 128 5.28 23.55 1.99
CA TYR A 128 4.17 24.47 2.26
C TYR A 128 4.58 25.94 2.12
N ARG A 129 5.75 26.32 2.65
CA ARG A 129 6.24 27.71 2.55
C ARG A 129 6.55 28.11 1.11
N GLU A 130 7.05 27.20 0.30
CA GLU A 130 7.28 27.44 -1.13
C GLU A 130 5.96 27.63 -1.89
N TYR A 131 4.93 26.82 -1.63
CA TYR A 131 3.59 27.05 -2.17
C TYR A 131 2.99 28.39 -1.76
N VAL A 132 3.18 28.80 -0.48
CA VAL A 132 2.72 30.11 0.00
C VAL A 132 3.47 31.26 -0.69
N LEU A 133 4.78 31.09 -0.93
CA LEU A 133 5.57 32.06 -1.67
C LEU A 133 5.09 32.16 -3.12
N GLU A 134 4.93 31.03 -3.83
CA GLU A 134 4.41 30.98 -5.19
C GLU A 134 3.04 31.64 -5.30
N HIS A 135 2.11 31.28 -4.40
CA HIS A 135 0.79 31.90 -4.33
C HIS A 135 0.89 33.42 -4.12
N SER A 136 1.76 33.87 -3.23
CA SER A 136 2.00 35.28 -2.95
C SER A 136 2.55 36.02 -4.18
N LEU A 137 3.44 35.37 -4.96
CA LEU A 137 3.95 35.90 -6.21
C LEU A 137 2.85 35.99 -7.28
N ALA A 138 2.03 34.96 -7.42
CA ALA A 138 0.93 34.93 -8.38
C ALA A 138 -0.15 36.00 -8.08
N VAL A 139 -0.54 36.14 -6.81
CA VAL A 139 -1.56 37.13 -6.39
C VAL A 139 -1.05 38.56 -6.46
N LYS A 140 0.22 38.79 -6.11
CA LYS A 140 0.80 40.15 -6.04
C LYS A 140 1.55 40.58 -7.31
N GLY A 141 1.44 39.79 -8.38
CA GLY A 141 2.06 40.12 -9.67
C GLY A 141 3.60 40.10 -9.66
N GLY A 142 4.17 39.18 -8.87
CA GLY A 142 5.62 39.11 -8.69
C GLY A 142 6.12 40.36 -7.93
N ASN A 143 6.44 40.17 -6.65
CA ASN A 143 6.95 41.29 -5.81
C ASN A 143 8.35 41.68 -6.33
N LYS A 144 8.37 42.53 -7.37
CA LYS A 144 9.60 43.00 -7.98
C LYS A 144 10.40 43.83 -6.95
N LYS A 145 11.29 43.12 -6.26
CA LYS A 145 12.24 43.76 -5.38
C LYS A 145 13.27 44.46 -6.26
N GLY A 146 13.58 45.70 -5.94
CA GLY A 146 14.57 46.48 -6.67
C GLY A 146 15.17 47.57 -5.80
N PHE A 147 16.19 48.15 -6.33
CA PHE A 147 16.88 49.28 -5.69
C PHE A 147 16.41 50.56 -6.37
N LEU A 148 16.12 51.56 -5.53
CA LEU A 148 15.87 52.91 -6.00
C LEU A 148 17.17 53.71 -5.85
N THR A 149 17.78 54.05 -6.95
CA THR A 149 18.95 54.91 -6.99
C THR A 149 18.55 56.34 -7.34
N SER A 150 19.10 57.32 -6.64
CA SER A 150 18.90 58.73 -6.90
C SER A 150 20.22 59.45 -7.10
N GLU A 151 20.31 60.27 -8.11
CA GLU A 151 21.46 61.14 -8.38
C GLU A 151 21.53 62.32 -7.39
N PHE A 152 20.41 62.61 -6.72
CA PHE A 152 20.29 63.71 -5.78
C PHE A 152 19.91 63.17 -4.40
N GLN A 153 20.30 63.86 -3.35
CA GLN A 153 19.92 63.51 -1.98
C GLN A 153 18.40 63.78 -1.80
N LEU A 154 17.64 62.74 -1.55
CA LEU A 154 16.20 62.81 -1.32
C LEU A 154 15.91 63.21 0.13
N THR A 155 14.93 64.08 0.33
CA THR A 155 14.44 64.40 1.66
C THR A 155 13.63 63.23 2.23
N ASN A 156 13.54 63.12 3.56
CA ASN A 156 12.76 62.06 4.22
C ASN A 156 11.30 62.01 3.79
N ASP A 157 10.68 63.15 3.47
CA ASP A 157 9.31 63.23 2.96
C ASP A 157 9.21 62.63 1.56
N GLN A 158 10.17 62.92 0.68
CA GLN A 158 10.23 62.31 -0.67
C GLN A 158 10.45 60.81 -0.63
N VAL A 159 11.31 60.32 0.24
CA VAL A 159 11.53 58.88 0.48
C VAL A 159 10.25 58.22 0.97
N SER A 160 9.51 58.86 1.87
CA SER A 160 8.26 58.35 2.40
C SER A 160 7.16 58.29 1.37
N LYS A 161 7.06 59.29 0.49
CA LYS A 161 6.11 59.34 -0.62
C LYS A 161 6.39 58.23 -1.64
N VAL A 162 7.63 58.05 -2.02
CA VAL A 162 8.05 56.99 -2.94
C VAL A 162 7.78 55.60 -2.35
N LYS A 163 8.12 55.34 -1.09
CA LYS A 163 7.83 54.09 -0.42
C LYS A 163 6.32 53.80 -0.38
N ARG A 164 5.50 54.83 -0.20
CA ARG A 164 4.05 54.71 -0.16
C ARG A 164 3.47 54.39 -1.54
N ALA A 165 3.97 55.02 -2.60
CA ALA A 165 3.60 54.76 -3.98
C ALA A 165 3.99 53.32 -4.39
N PHE A 166 5.17 52.84 -4.02
CA PHE A 166 5.61 51.47 -4.24
C PHE A 166 4.71 50.43 -3.53
N ARG A 167 4.32 50.73 -2.27
CA ARG A 167 3.37 49.86 -1.56
C ARG A 167 2.01 49.77 -2.21
N ARG A 168 1.48 50.86 -2.81
CA ARG A 168 0.20 50.85 -3.52
C ARG A 168 0.32 50.08 -4.84
N LEU A 169 1.38 50.25 -5.58
CA LEU A 169 1.60 49.53 -6.84
C LEU A 169 1.74 48.01 -6.61
N PHE A 170 2.60 47.62 -5.67
CA PHE A 170 2.96 46.21 -5.46
C PHE A 170 2.23 45.52 -4.30
N GLY A 171 1.53 46.27 -3.46
CA GLY A 171 0.85 45.75 -2.26
C GLY A 171 -0.65 45.59 -2.43
N THR A 172 -1.34 46.60 -2.99
CA THR A 172 -2.80 46.61 -3.14
C THR A 172 -3.26 46.51 -4.58
N GLY A 173 -2.36 46.71 -5.56
CA GLY A 173 -2.74 46.69 -7.00
C GLY A 173 -3.63 47.85 -7.45
N GLU A 174 -3.78 48.91 -6.63
CA GLU A 174 -4.67 50.05 -6.93
C GLU A 174 -4.07 51.02 -7.93
N GLU A 175 -2.77 51.01 -8.13
CA GLU A 175 -2.07 51.93 -9.06
C GLU A 175 -1.29 51.07 -10.08
N ASN A 176 -1.42 51.43 -11.36
CA ASN A 176 -0.75 50.76 -12.48
C ASN A 176 0.59 51.44 -12.91
N ALA A 177 0.92 52.57 -12.33
CA ALA A 177 2.15 53.30 -12.63
C ALA A 177 2.63 54.13 -11.44
N ILE A 178 3.96 54.28 -11.33
CA ILE A 178 4.60 55.15 -10.34
C ILE A 178 5.32 56.30 -11.08
N VAL A 179 5.09 57.50 -10.62
CA VAL A 179 5.86 58.65 -11.07
C VAL A 179 7.06 58.82 -10.12
N LEU A 180 8.25 58.66 -10.69
CA LEU A 180 9.49 58.83 -9.93
C LEU A 180 9.99 60.30 -10.06
N PRO A 181 10.59 60.89 -8.99
CA PRO A 181 11.24 62.19 -9.04
C PRO A 181 12.35 62.19 -10.11
N LYS A 182 12.63 63.38 -10.65
CA LYS A 182 13.68 63.55 -11.65
C LYS A 182 15.05 63.13 -11.04
N GLY A 183 15.82 62.32 -11.78
CA GLY A 183 17.09 61.76 -11.31
C GLY A 183 17.00 60.51 -10.48
N THR A 184 15.79 59.90 -10.36
CA THR A 184 15.56 58.62 -9.69
C THR A 184 15.39 57.52 -10.70
N LYS A 185 16.11 56.39 -10.54
CA LYS A 185 15.97 55.20 -11.39
C LYS A 185 15.60 54.01 -10.50
N PHE A 186 14.65 53.22 -10.98
CA PHE A 186 14.35 51.94 -10.37
C PHE A 186 15.13 50.86 -11.13
N GLN A 187 15.95 50.13 -10.42
CA GLN A 187 16.67 49.00 -10.95
C GLN A 187 16.07 47.72 -10.34
N GLU A 188 15.41 46.93 -11.21
CA GLU A 188 14.89 45.64 -10.78
C GLU A 188 16.05 44.72 -10.34
N SER A 189 15.86 44.02 -9.24
CA SER A 189 16.68 42.89 -8.88
C SER A 189 16.28 41.74 -9.81
N SER A 190 17.20 41.22 -10.58
CA SER A 190 16.97 40.13 -11.54
C SER A 190 16.35 38.90 -10.84
N ASN A 191 15.08 38.62 -11.11
CA ASN A 191 14.33 37.52 -10.51
C ASN A 191 14.28 36.25 -11.40
N THR A 192 14.88 36.26 -12.59
CA THR A 192 14.84 35.15 -13.53
C THR A 192 15.40 33.85 -12.95
N SER A 193 16.41 33.95 -12.10
CA SER A 193 17.01 32.81 -11.37
C SER A 193 16.06 32.24 -10.30
N VAL A 194 15.25 33.08 -9.66
CA VAL A 194 14.34 32.68 -8.59
C VAL A 194 13.14 31.91 -9.15
N GLU A 195 12.63 32.29 -10.32
CA GLU A 195 11.49 31.60 -10.97
C GLU A 195 11.88 30.22 -11.49
N MET A 196 13.07 30.07 -12.08
CA MET A 196 13.61 28.75 -12.45
C MET A 196 13.83 27.85 -11.24
N GLN A 197 14.43 28.37 -10.16
CA GLN A 197 14.64 27.61 -8.92
C GLN A 197 13.34 27.21 -8.25
N LEU A 198 12.27 27.98 -8.34
CA LEU A 198 10.97 27.62 -7.78
C LEU A 198 10.37 26.38 -8.45
N ASN A 199 10.53 26.23 -9.77
CA ASN A 199 10.05 25.05 -10.46
C ASN A 199 10.86 23.78 -10.12
N GLU A 200 12.17 23.89 -10.10
CA GLU A 200 13.07 22.78 -9.69
C GLU A 200 12.81 22.37 -8.23
N ASN A 201 12.62 23.32 -7.33
CA ASN A 201 12.32 23.05 -5.93
C ASN A 201 10.94 22.38 -5.77
N LYS A 202 9.94 22.77 -6.57
CA LYS A 202 8.60 22.18 -6.54
C LYS A 202 8.62 20.72 -6.94
N GLU A 203 9.35 20.36 -7.97
CA GLU A 203 9.56 18.99 -8.40
C GLU A 203 10.30 18.18 -7.32
N SER A 204 11.42 18.69 -6.83
CA SER A 204 12.18 18.07 -5.76
C SER A 204 11.39 17.88 -4.45
N ASN A 205 10.53 18.85 -4.09
CA ASN A 205 9.63 18.70 -2.93
C ASN A 205 8.54 17.64 -3.18
N ALA A 206 8.00 17.57 -4.40
CA ALA A 206 7.01 16.56 -4.75
C ALA A 206 7.62 15.14 -4.70
N GLU A 207 8.85 14.98 -5.20
CA GLU A 207 9.62 13.73 -5.06
C GLU A 207 9.89 13.38 -3.59
N ALA A 208 10.32 14.36 -2.79
CA ALA A 208 10.58 14.14 -1.37
C ALA A 208 9.31 13.72 -0.61
N ILE A 209 8.15 14.33 -0.91
CA ILE A 209 6.87 13.94 -0.33
C ILE A 209 6.46 12.54 -0.78
N ALA A 210 6.63 12.20 -2.07
CA ALA A 210 6.38 10.87 -2.60
C ALA A 210 7.24 9.82 -1.88
N ALA A 211 8.52 10.12 -1.67
CA ALA A 211 9.46 9.25 -0.96
C ALA A 211 9.06 8.99 0.50
N ILE A 212 8.46 9.95 1.21
CA ILE A 212 7.93 9.78 2.57
C ILE A 212 6.88 8.64 2.62
N PHE A 213 6.07 8.51 1.58
CA PHE A 213 5.06 7.46 1.46
C PHE A 213 5.58 6.21 0.72
N HIS A 214 6.86 6.16 0.38
CA HIS A 214 7.48 5.10 -0.43
C HIS A 214 6.79 4.90 -1.78
N VAL A 215 6.26 5.98 -2.37
CA VAL A 215 5.62 5.98 -3.69
C VAL A 215 6.61 6.51 -4.71
N PRO A 216 7.02 5.72 -5.72
CA PRO A 216 7.84 6.23 -6.82
C PRO A 216 7.17 7.41 -7.53
N TYR A 217 7.90 8.49 -7.73
CA TYR A 217 7.34 9.73 -8.26
C TYR A 217 6.76 9.57 -9.68
N GLY A 218 7.37 8.74 -10.52
CA GLY A 218 6.86 8.42 -11.84
C GLY A 218 5.42 7.87 -11.86
N ILE A 219 5.00 7.16 -10.81
CA ILE A 219 3.61 6.69 -10.67
C ILE A 219 2.65 7.86 -10.46
N ILE A 220 3.05 8.85 -9.66
CA ILE A 220 2.22 10.05 -9.38
C ILE A 220 2.06 10.88 -10.65
N GLU A 221 3.10 10.99 -11.46
CA GLU A 221 3.07 11.70 -12.74
C GLU A 221 2.34 10.94 -13.87
N GLY A 222 2.01 9.67 -13.66
CA GLY A 222 1.27 8.86 -14.62
C GLY A 222 2.14 8.16 -15.68
N HIS A 223 3.45 8.14 -15.53
CA HIS A 223 4.39 7.42 -16.41
C HIS A 223 5.30 6.43 -15.66
N GLY A 224 4.78 5.91 -14.54
CA GLY A 224 5.49 4.88 -13.76
C GLY A 224 5.78 3.63 -14.57
N THR A 225 6.97 3.08 -14.40
CA THR A 225 7.40 1.83 -14.99
C THR A 225 6.86 0.63 -14.19
N LYS A 226 7.03 -0.58 -14.73
CA LYS A 226 6.73 -1.81 -13.98
C LYS A 226 7.58 -1.93 -12.71
N GLU A 227 8.85 -1.55 -12.79
CA GLU A 227 9.77 -1.57 -11.65
C GLU A 227 9.33 -0.61 -10.54
N ASP A 228 8.78 0.56 -10.93
CA ASP A 228 8.18 1.49 -9.98
C ASP A 228 6.97 0.88 -9.28
N PHE A 229 6.12 0.14 -10.04
CA PHE A 229 4.96 -0.52 -9.48
C PHE A 229 5.35 -1.65 -8.51
N ASP A 230 6.35 -2.46 -8.87
CA ASP A 230 6.90 -3.49 -8.00
C ASP A 230 7.52 -2.89 -6.74
N THR A 231 8.18 -1.74 -6.88
CA THR A 231 8.75 -0.98 -5.75
C THR A 231 7.66 -0.45 -4.82
N LEU A 232 6.59 0.15 -5.38
CA LEU A 232 5.42 0.58 -4.63
C LEU A 232 4.82 -0.57 -3.81
N ILE A 233 4.62 -1.73 -4.45
CA ILE A 233 4.06 -2.90 -3.77
C ILE A 233 4.97 -3.33 -2.62
N LYS A 234 6.27 -3.48 -2.86
CA LYS A 234 7.22 -3.98 -1.86
C LYS A 234 7.43 -3.02 -0.68
N LEU A 235 7.53 -1.71 -0.96
CA LEU A 235 7.91 -0.74 0.07
C LEU A 235 6.74 -0.03 0.75
N ALA A 236 5.62 0.18 0.06
CA ALA A 236 4.45 0.85 0.63
C ALA A 236 3.33 -0.12 0.99
N VAL A 237 2.99 -1.07 0.09
CA VAL A 237 1.81 -1.91 0.28
C VAL A 237 2.09 -3.09 1.21
N MET A 238 3.19 -3.83 1.00
CA MET A 238 3.48 -5.05 1.77
C MET A 238 3.69 -4.79 3.27
N PRO A 239 4.38 -3.74 3.73
CA PRO A 239 4.48 -3.43 5.15
C PRO A 239 3.10 -3.18 5.78
N LEU A 240 2.22 -2.43 5.11
CA LEU A 240 0.86 -2.19 5.56
C LEU A 240 0.05 -3.50 5.63
N VAL A 241 0.18 -4.38 4.64
CA VAL A 241 -0.45 -5.71 4.62
C VAL A 241 0.00 -6.52 5.83
N ASN A 242 1.31 -6.56 6.10
CA ASN A 242 1.86 -7.30 7.23
C ASN A 242 1.34 -6.78 8.58
N ASP A 243 1.23 -5.45 8.74
CA ASP A 243 0.68 -4.85 9.96
C ASP A 243 -0.80 -5.20 10.15
N ILE A 244 -1.58 -5.20 9.06
CA ILE A 244 -3.00 -5.61 9.09
C ILE A 244 -3.11 -7.10 9.47
N GLU A 245 -2.33 -7.97 8.84
CA GLU A 245 -2.32 -9.41 9.14
C GLU A 245 -1.91 -9.70 10.58
N ALA A 246 -0.87 -9.04 11.06
CA ALA A 246 -0.39 -9.21 12.43
C ALA A 246 -1.48 -8.83 13.45
N GLU A 247 -2.15 -7.70 13.24
CA GLU A 247 -3.22 -7.27 14.14
C GLU A 247 -4.48 -8.14 14.03
N LEU A 248 -4.87 -8.59 12.83
CA LEU A 248 -5.95 -9.54 12.65
C LEU A 248 -5.67 -10.85 13.42
N ASN A 249 -4.49 -11.39 13.27
CA ASN A 249 -4.08 -12.63 13.96
C ASN A 249 -4.02 -12.45 15.48
N ARG A 250 -3.77 -11.23 15.94
CA ARG A 250 -3.74 -10.92 17.36
C ARG A 250 -5.13 -10.83 17.99
N VAL A 251 -6.10 -10.19 17.32
CA VAL A 251 -7.38 -9.82 17.95
C VAL A 251 -8.60 -10.57 17.42
N PHE A 252 -8.54 -11.18 16.21
CA PHE A 252 -9.66 -11.91 15.60
C PHE A 252 -9.62 -13.41 15.86
N LEU A 253 -8.47 -13.97 16.19
CA LEU A 253 -8.34 -15.38 16.55
C LEU A 253 -8.57 -15.58 18.04
N LEU A 254 -9.24 -16.67 18.40
CA LEU A 254 -9.28 -17.19 19.76
C LEU A 254 -7.91 -17.76 20.12
N GLU A 255 -7.56 -17.79 21.42
CA GLU A 255 -6.26 -18.31 21.85
C GLU A 255 -6.01 -19.76 21.39
N GLU A 256 -7.06 -20.59 21.37
CA GLU A 256 -7.01 -21.98 20.88
C GLU A 256 -6.76 -22.07 19.36
N GLU A 257 -7.22 -21.06 18.59
CA GLU A 257 -7.06 -21.01 17.13
C GLU A 257 -5.66 -20.55 16.71
N LYS A 258 -4.97 -19.75 17.55
CA LYS A 258 -3.66 -19.16 17.22
C LYS A 258 -2.57 -20.17 16.93
N THR A 259 -2.73 -21.41 17.40
CA THR A 259 -1.78 -22.49 17.13
C THR A 259 -1.91 -23.07 15.72
N ASN A 260 -3.13 -23.04 15.14
CA ASN A 260 -3.44 -23.79 13.91
C ASN A 260 -4.04 -22.92 12.81
N CYS A 261 -4.47 -21.68 13.13
CA CYS A 261 -5.14 -20.81 12.15
C CYS A 261 -4.41 -19.48 12.04
N TYR A 262 -4.48 -18.90 10.86
CA TYR A 262 -4.00 -17.53 10.61
C TYR A 262 -4.79 -16.85 9.50
N PHE A 263 -4.97 -15.53 9.64
CA PHE A 263 -5.47 -14.68 8.57
C PHE A 263 -4.32 -14.23 7.70
N ALA A 264 -4.53 -14.25 6.40
CA ALA A 264 -3.61 -13.64 5.44
C ALA A 264 -4.39 -12.94 4.32
N ILE A 265 -3.79 -11.90 3.76
CA ILE A 265 -4.35 -11.13 2.65
C ILE A 265 -3.84 -11.73 1.35
N ASP A 266 -4.75 -12.11 0.47
CA ASP A 266 -4.37 -12.59 -0.86
C ASP A 266 -3.81 -11.46 -1.72
N THR A 267 -2.50 -11.33 -1.73
CA THR A 267 -1.74 -10.36 -2.52
C THR A 267 -1.39 -10.86 -3.92
N THR A 268 -1.80 -12.09 -4.26
CA THR A 268 -1.44 -12.74 -5.54
C THR A 268 -1.80 -11.88 -6.75
N LYS A 269 -2.95 -11.19 -6.69
CA LYS A 269 -3.39 -10.28 -7.78
C LYS A 269 -2.57 -9.00 -7.89
N LEU A 270 -1.91 -8.55 -6.81
CA LEU A 270 -1.06 -7.36 -6.80
C LEU A 270 0.34 -7.66 -7.36
N ILE A 271 0.86 -8.85 -7.05
CA ILE A 271 2.22 -9.28 -7.42
C ILE A 271 2.22 -9.88 -8.83
N ARG A 272 1.06 -10.33 -9.32
CA ARG A 272 0.93 -10.88 -10.67
C ARG A 272 1.29 -9.82 -11.70
N GLY A 273 2.38 -10.03 -12.43
CA GLY A 273 2.82 -9.26 -13.58
C GLY A 273 1.76 -9.14 -14.68
N SER A 274 2.12 -8.64 -15.84
CA SER A 274 1.21 -8.59 -17.00
C SER A 274 0.60 -9.97 -17.27
N ILE A 275 -0.56 -10.01 -17.92
CA ILE A 275 -1.21 -11.26 -18.34
C ILE A 275 -0.21 -12.15 -19.08
N GLU A 276 0.60 -11.57 -19.94
CA GLU A 276 1.62 -12.25 -20.72
C GLU A 276 2.69 -12.93 -19.83
N GLU A 277 3.22 -12.23 -18.85
CA GLU A 277 4.20 -12.78 -17.90
C GLU A 277 3.62 -13.92 -17.08
N ARG A 278 2.37 -13.77 -16.65
CA ARG A 278 1.66 -14.81 -15.89
C ARG A 278 1.47 -16.08 -16.73
N TYR A 279 1.01 -15.94 -17.96
CA TYR A 279 0.86 -17.10 -18.85
C TYR A 279 2.20 -17.73 -19.22
N ASN A 280 3.27 -16.94 -19.38
CA ASN A 280 4.62 -17.47 -19.57
C ASN A 280 5.12 -18.21 -18.33
N ALA A 281 4.86 -17.71 -17.13
CA ALA A 281 5.17 -18.40 -15.88
C ALA A 281 4.39 -19.73 -15.75
N TYR A 282 3.10 -19.74 -16.08
CA TYR A 282 2.29 -20.97 -16.11
C TYR A 282 2.81 -21.96 -17.13
N LYS A 283 3.15 -21.52 -18.34
CA LYS A 283 3.76 -22.35 -19.37
C LYS A 283 5.03 -23.01 -18.85
N THR A 284 5.93 -22.23 -18.27
CA THR A 284 7.19 -22.74 -17.70
C THR A 284 6.92 -23.72 -16.55
N ALA A 285 5.96 -23.43 -15.67
CA ALA A 285 5.62 -24.30 -14.55
C ALA A 285 4.98 -25.63 -14.99
N LEU A 286 4.14 -25.61 -16.04
CA LEU A 286 3.57 -26.81 -16.66
C LEU A 286 4.64 -27.64 -17.38
N GLU A 287 5.57 -26.99 -18.10
CA GLU A 287 6.69 -27.65 -18.77
C GLU A 287 7.67 -28.29 -17.78
N ALA A 288 7.88 -27.63 -16.63
CA ALA A 288 8.72 -28.15 -15.54
C ALA A 288 8.00 -29.12 -14.60
N ASN A 289 6.72 -29.41 -14.84
CA ASN A 289 5.86 -30.28 -14.01
C ASN A 289 5.65 -29.81 -12.56
N PHE A 290 5.78 -28.52 -12.28
CA PHE A 290 5.47 -27.94 -10.97
C PHE A 290 3.95 -27.74 -10.76
N LEU A 291 3.20 -27.48 -11.85
CA LEU A 291 1.76 -27.28 -11.83
C LEU A 291 1.05 -28.24 -12.79
N GLN A 292 -0.18 -28.58 -12.44
CA GLN A 292 -1.10 -29.30 -13.32
C GLN A 292 -2.05 -28.32 -14.04
N ILE A 293 -2.64 -28.72 -15.15
CA ILE A 293 -3.53 -27.85 -15.95
C ILE A 293 -4.74 -27.38 -15.12
N ASP A 294 -5.33 -28.26 -14.34
CA ASP A 294 -6.50 -27.92 -13.51
C ASP A 294 -6.14 -26.98 -12.34
N GLU A 295 -4.90 -27.04 -11.84
CA GLU A 295 -4.42 -26.08 -10.84
C GLU A 295 -4.28 -24.67 -11.44
N VAL A 296 -3.74 -24.57 -12.66
CA VAL A 296 -3.67 -23.29 -13.39
C VAL A 296 -5.06 -22.74 -13.70
N ARG A 297 -6.00 -23.61 -14.11
CA ARG A 297 -7.39 -23.21 -14.34
C ARG A 297 -8.05 -22.67 -13.07
N ASN A 298 -7.82 -23.35 -11.95
CA ASN A 298 -8.33 -22.90 -10.65
C ASN A 298 -7.72 -21.55 -10.22
N MET A 299 -6.44 -21.31 -10.51
CA MET A 299 -5.79 -20.01 -10.26
C MET A 299 -6.38 -18.86 -11.10
N GLU A 300 -6.99 -19.18 -12.25
CA GLU A 300 -7.63 -18.21 -13.14
C GLU A 300 -9.17 -18.21 -13.00
N ASP A 301 -9.70 -18.77 -11.91
CA ASP A 301 -11.14 -18.88 -11.63
C ASP A 301 -11.93 -19.63 -12.73
N MET A 302 -11.26 -20.54 -13.47
CA MET A 302 -11.87 -21.38 -14.51
C MET A 302 -12.29 -22.73 -13.94
N PRO A 303 -13.40 -23.32 -14.39
CA PRO A 303 -13.82 -24.65 -13.93
C PRO A 303 -12.79 -25.72 -14.32
N PRO A 304 -12.53 -26.72 -13.46
CA PRO A 304 -11.61 -27.81 -13.76
C PRO A 304 -12.10 -28.65 -14.95
N MET A 305 -11.19 -29.21 -15.72
CA MET A 305 -11.47 -30.10 -16.85
C MET A 305 -11.30 -31.57 -16.49
N GLY A 306 -10.82 -31.90 -15.29
CA GLY A 306 -10.50 -33.26 -14.87
C GLY A 306 -9.20 -33.78 -15.47
N ILE A 307 -8.32 -32.88 -15.85
CA ILE A 307 -7.02 -33.21 -16.46
C ILE A 307 -5.96 -33.28 -15.34
N ASP A 308 -5.84 -34.45 -14.73
CA ASP A 308 -4.87 -34.75 -13.66
C ASP A 308 -3.54 -35.33 -14.23
N PHE A 309 -3.06 -34.82 -15.35
CA PHE A 309 -1.85 -35.34 -16.00
C PHE A 309 -0.63 -34.44 -15.81
N ILE A 310 0.53 -35.07 -15.63
CA ILE A 310 1.84 -34.44 -15.66
C ILE A 310 2.54 -34.93 -16.95
N LYS A 311 3.21 -34.02 -17.67
CA LYS A 311 3.95 -34.35 -18.88
C LYS A 311 5.31 -34.86 -18.51
N LEU A 312 5.60 -36.15 -18.71
CA LEU A 312 6.90 -36.75 -18.46
C LEU A 312 7.70 -36.92 -19.78
N GLY A 313 8.88 -36.31 -19.85
CA GLY A 313 9.86 -36.54 -20.89
C GLY A 313 9.64 -35.89 -22.26
N LEU A 314 10.58 -36.11 -23.17
CA LEU A 314 10.64 -35.50 -24.49
C LEU A 314 9.52 -35.96 -25.44
N ASP A 315 8.97 -37.16 -25.23
CA ASP A 315 7.96 -37.77 -26.10
C ASP A 315 6.52 -37.63 -25.60
N ALA A 316 6.22 -36.61 -24.82
CA ALA A 316 4.88 -36.31 -24.37
C ALA A 316 4.17 -37.48 -23.68
N VAL A 317 4.84 -38.22 -22.81
CA VAL A 317 4.19 -39.21 -21.93
C VAL A 317 3.40 -38.48 -20.89
N LEU A 318 2.06 -38.70 -20.87
CA LEU A 318 1.17 -38.15 -19.89
C LEU A 318 1.04 -39.10 -18.70
N TYR A 319 1.41 -38.68 -17.51
CA TYR A 319 1.31 -39.47 -16.28
C TYR A 319 0.26 -38.93 -15.36
N ASN A 320 -0.63 -39.84 -14.91
CA ASN A 320 -1.62 -39.53 -13.88
C ASN A 320 -1.12 -40.01 -12.52
N PRO A 321 -0.76 -39.10 -11.60
CA PRO A 321 -0.23 -39.47 -10.28
C PRO A 321 -1.27 -40.13 -9.37
N LYS A 322 -2.56 -39.93 -9.58
CA LYS A 322 -3.65 -40.56 -8.79
C LYS A 322 -3.88 -42.02 -9.19
N THR A 323 -3.92 -42.30 -10.50
CA THR A 323 -4.13 -43.66 -11.03
C THR A 323 -2.86 -44.41 -11.27
N LYS A 324 -1.68 -43.73 -11.18
CA LYS A 324 -0.33 -44.26 -11.50
C LYS A 324 -0.26 -44.87 -12.91
N GLN A 325 -1.00 -44.29 -13.85
CA GLN A 325 -1.01 -44.69 -15.25
C GLN A 325 -0.25 -43.70 -16.10
N ALA A 326 0.57 -44.21 -17.02
CA ALA A 326 1.24 -43.42 -18.04
C ALA A 326 0.62 -43.71 -19.42
N TYR A 327 0.24 -42.65 -20.14
CA TYR A 327 -0.25 -42.69 -21.49
C TYR A 327 0.78 -42.12 -22.45
N THR A 328 1.17 -42.93 -23.43
CA THR A 328 2.14 -42.54 -24.46
C THR A 328 1.38 -42.31 -25.75
N ALA A 329 1.18 -41.03 -26.13
CA ALA A 329 0.37 -40.65 -27.28
C ALA A 329 0.88 -41.19 -28.61
N ASN A 330 2.21 -41.35 -28.78
CA ASN A 330 2.84 -41.81 -30.00
C ASN A 330 2.57 -43.33 -30.30
N ILE A 331 2.21 -44.09 -29.29
CA ILE A 331 1.99 -45.54 -29.41
C ILE A 331 0.57 -45.94 -29.00
N ASP A 332 -0.26 -44.99 -28.62
CA ASP A 332 -1.63 -45.19 -28.08
C ASP A 332 -1.68 -46.29 -26.99
N LYS A 333 -0.69 -46.31 -26.10
CA LYS A 333 -0.54 -47.32 -25.06
C LYS A 333 -0.66 -46.71 -23.67
N ILE A 334 -1.52 -47.34 -22.84
CA ILE A 334 -1.57 -47.06 -21.41
C ILE A 334 -0.76 -48.13 -20.67
N SER A 335 0.18 -47.73 -19.84
CA SER A 335 0.96 -48.61 -18.98
C SER A 335 0.82 -48.19 -17.52
N SER A 336 0.72 -49.17 -16.61
CA SER A 336 0.75 -48.89 -15.16
C SER A 336 2.24 -48.74 -14.70
N VAL A 337 2.52 -47.69 -13.94
CA VAL A 337 3.86 -47.43 -13.37
C VAL A 337 3.85 -47.93 -11.90
N ASP A 338 3.49 -49.21 -11.72
CA ASP A 338 3.73 -49.87 -10.44
C ASP A 338 5.12 -50.47 -10.39
N GLY A 339 5.88 -50.18 -9.34
CA GLY A 339 7.27 -50.60 -9.18
C GLY A 339 7.49 -52.11 -8.95
N SER A 340 6.69 -52.99 -9.60
CA SER A 340 6.96 -54.41 -9.67
C SER A 340 7.74 -54.67 -10.96
N ALA A 341 9.03 -54.92 -10.81
CA ALA A 341 9.90 -55.39 -11.86
C ALA A 341 9.23 -56.57 -12.63
N GLY A 342 9.17 -56.42 -13.96
CA GLY A 342 8.56 -57.42 -14.84
C GLY A 342 9.20 -58.80 -14.65
N LYS A 343 8.36 -59.78 -14.43
CA LYS A 343 8.68 -61.14 -14.83
C LYS A 343 8.50 -61.23 -16.37
N GLU A 344 9.60 -61.34 -17.06
CA GLU A 344 9.63 -61.80 -18.44
C GLU A 344 9.03 -63.24 -18.47
N ASP A 345 7.84 -63.40 -19.02
CA ASP A 345 7.34 -64.71 -19.43
C ASP A 345 7.98 -65.05 -20.77
N ASP A 346 9.09 -65.80 -20.68
CA ASP A 346 9.65 -66.56 -21.78
C ASP A 346 8.68 -67.70 -22.17
N HIS A 347 7.85 -67.49 -23.14
CA HIS A 347 7.19 -68.57 -23.87
C HIS A 347 8.02 -68.91 -25.13
N ALA A 348 8.94 -69.83 -24.89
CA ALA A 348 9.51 -70.61 -25.97
C ALA A 348 8.41 -71.46 -26.62
N GLY A 349 8.07 -71.13 -27.85
CA GLY A 349 7.24 -71.99 -28.69
C GLY A 349 8.06 -73.14 -29.23
N GLU A 350 7.75 -74.35 -28.78
CA GLU A 350 8.20 -75.56 -29.48
C GLU A 350 7.43 -75.69 -30.78
N GLY A 351 8.17 -75.76 -31.86
CA GLY A 351 7.68 -76.20 -33.18
C GLY A 351 7.65 -77.67 -33.28
N GLN A 352 6.55 -78.19 -33.79
CA GLN A 352 6.55 -79.55 -34.40
C GLN A 352 5.92 -79.46 -35.79
N GLY A 353 6.55 -80.13 -36.70
CA GLY A 353 5.96 -80.58 -37.93
C GLY A 353 6.75 -80.16 -39.19
#